data_f032958db7ce5f2bce590fa329c0b15d
#
_entry.id   f032958db7ce5f2bce590fa329c0b15d
#
_cell.length_a   1.000
_cell.length_b   1.000
_cell.length_c   1.000
_cell.angle_alpha   90.00
_cell.angle_beta   90.00
_cell.angle_gamma   90.00
#
_symmetry.space_group_name_H-M   'P 1'
#
loop_
_entity.id
_entity.type
_entity.pdbx_description
1 polymer ?
#
loop_
_entity_poly.entity_id
_entity_poly.type
_entity_poly.pdbx_seq_one_letter_code
_entity_poly.pdbx_strand_id
1 'polypeptide(L)'
;MTALVAPSYTGKSFIAVDMACAIANGLRWHEEFDVTHGNVFYIVSEGRHGIRRRVDAWHRKFRVALTRETTNLHFSRQGLNLRDKSSIEAMKSDMRLIENIKLIVVDTLARTFGGGNENAPQDMGEFINNCDDLMHEF
;
A
#
# COMPACT_ATOMS: atom_id res chain seq x y z
N MET A 1 1.08 2.83 -12.72
CA MET A 1 1.01 3.48 -11.38
C MET A 1 -0.11 4.51 -11.32
N THR A 2 -0.83 4.65 -10.19
CA THR A 2 -1.91 5.64 -9.98
C THR A 2 -1.61 6.43 -8.71
N ALA A 3 -1.86 7.74 -8.73
CA ALA A 3 -1.66 8.61 -7.58
C ALA A 3 -2.99 9.22 -7.10
N LEU A 4 -3.26 9.14 -5.79
CA LEU A 4 -4.35 9.86 -5.11
C LEU A 4 -3.80 11.17 -4.55
N VAL A 5 -4.17 12.28 -5.17
CA VAL A 5 -3.70 13.62 -4.79
C VAL A 5 -4.84 14.42 -4.17
N ALA A 6 -4.65 14.88 -2.95
CA ALA A 6 -5.58 15.76 -2.25
C ALA A 6 -4.89 16.36 -1.00
N PRO A 7 -5.41 17.46 -0.41
CA PRO A 7 -4.89 18.01 0.83
C PRO A 7 -4.85 16.99 1.97
N SER A 8 -4.08 17.31 3.01
CA SER A 8 -4.05 16.47 4.23
C SER A 8 -5.45 16.39 4.86
N TYR A 9 -5.74 15.28 5.53
CA TYR A 9 -7.01 15.01 6.23
C TYR A 9 -8.26 14.88 5.34
N THR A 10 -8.13 14.79 4.02
CA THR A 10 -9.26 14.60 3.09
C THR A 10 -9.73 13.15 2.93
N GLY A 11 -9.12 12.21 3.63
CA GLY A 11 -9.55 10.81 3.60
C GLY A 11 -8.81 9.89 2.63
N LYS A 12 -7.70 10.33 2.00
CA LYS A 12 -6.91 9.49 1.08
C LYS A 12 -6.61 8.09 1.61
N SER A 13 -6.10 8.01 2.85
CA SER A 13 -5.79 6.72 3.47
C SER A 13 -7.03 5.87 3.78
N PHE A 14 -8.23 6.48 3.94
CA PHE A 14 -9.47 5.69 4.06
C PHE A 14 -9.81 5.01 2.75
N ILE A 15 -9.71 5.72 1.63
CA ILE A 15 -9.94 5.16 0.29
C ILE A 15 -8.92 4.05 0.00
N ALA A 16 -7.64 4.30 0.31
CA ALA A 16 -6.57 3.32 0.09
C ALA A 16 -6.78 2.05 0.92
N VAL A 17 -7.15 2.17 2.20
CA VAL A 17 -7.47 1.02 3.07
C VAL A 17 -8.71 0.28 2.58
N ASP A 18 -9.76 1.00 2.18
CA ASP A 18 -11.01 0.40 1.67
C ASP A 18 -10.75 -0.44 0.42
N MET A 19 -10.03 0.10 -0.56
CA MET A 19 -9.61 -0.63 -1.77
C MET A 19 -8.71 -1.82 -1.44
N ALA A 20 -7.71 -1.64 -0.58
CA ALA A 20 -6.79 -2.69 -0.16
C ALA A 20 -7.53 -3.85 0.51
N CYS A 21 -8.47 -3.55 1.40
CA CYS A 21 -9.29 -4.56 2.07
C CYS A 21 -10.24 -5.27 1.09
N ALA A 22 -10.86 -4.54 0.16
CA ALA A 22 -11.73 -5.13 -0.86
C ALA A 22 -10.97 -6.15 -1.72
N ILE A 23 -9.79 -5.79 -2.24
CA ILE A 23 -8.93 -6.67 -3.04
C ILE A 23 -8.46 -7.87 -2.22
N ALA A 24 -7.97 -7.65 -1.00
CA ALA A 24 -7.46 -8.69 -0.12
C ALA A 24 -8.52 -9.73 0.29
N ASN A 25 -9.80 -9.37 0.25
CA ASN A 25 -10.92 -10.24 0.61
C ASN A 25 -11.77 -10.66 -0.59
N GLY A 26 -11.45 -10.23 -1.81
CA GLY A 26 -12.21 -10.56 -3.02
C GLY A 26 -13.64 -10.01 -3.03
N LEU A 27 -13.87 -8.90 -2.33
CA LEU A 27 -15.18 -8.25 -2.30
C LEU A 27 -15.24 -7.12 -3.32
N ARG A 28 -16.40 -6.93 -3.94
CA ARG A 28 -16.62 -5.79 -4.85
C ARG A 28 -16.37 -4.47 -4.12
N TRP A 29 -15.55 -3.61 -4.71
CA TRP A 29 -15.29 -2.29 -4.14
C TRP A 29 -16.50 -1.39 -4.36
N HIS A 30 -17.00 -0.79 -3.28
CA HIS A 30 -18.25 0.00 -3.26
C HIS A 30 -19.47 -0.76 -3.80
N GLU A 31 -19.49 -2.11 -3.75
CA GLU A 31 -20.56 -2.96 -4.29
C GLU A 31 -20.77 -2.81 -5.82
N GLU A 32 -19.96 -1.97 -6.47
CA GLU A 32 -20.09 -1.58 -7.88
C GLU A 32 -18.94 -2.10 -8.73
N PHE A 33 -17.71 -2.05 -8.22
CA PHE A 33 -16.53 -2.40 -9.01
C PHE A 33 -16.01 -3.80 -8.66
N ASP A 34 -15.89 -4.63 -9.66
CA ASP A 34 -15.24 -5.94 -9.50
C ASP A 34 -13.75 -5.76 -9.25
N VAL A 35 -13.19 -6.59 -8.38
CA VAL A 35 -11.76 -6.58 -8.05
C VAL A 35 -11.11 -7.92 -8.37
N THR A 36 -9.84 -7.90 -8.74
CA THR A 36 -9.05 -9.12 -8.83
C THR A 36 -8.55 -9.49 -7.43
N HIS A 37 -9.09 -10.57 -6.86
CA HIS A 37 -8.68 -11.06 -5.54
C HIS A 37 -7.20 -11.46 -5.52
N GLY A 38 -6.49 -11.08 -4.48
CA GLY A 38 -5.10 -11.45 -4.24
C GLY A 38 -4.47 -10.70 -3.09
N ASN A 39 -3.17 -10.88 -2.91
CA ASN A 39 -2.43 -10.25 -1.84
C ASN A 39 -2.23 -8.75 -2.12
N VAL A 40 -2.28 -7.96 -1.05
CA VAL A 40 -2.00 -6.53 -1.06
C VAL A 40 -0.81 -6.26 -0.14
N PHE A 41 0.19 -5.55 -0.65
CA PHE A 41 1.31 -5.08 0.15
C PHE A 41 1.15 -3.59 0.43
N TYR A 42 0.95 -3.23 1.71
CA TYR A 42 0.69 -1.87 2.15
C TYR A 42 1.90 -1.27 2.87
N ILE A 43 2.54 -0.30 2.23
CA ILE A 43 3.68 0.45 2.78
C ILE A 43 3.13 1.57 3.66
N VAL A 44 3.25 1.39 4.98
CA VAL A 44 2.78 2.36 5.98
C VAL A 44 3.97 3.18 6.47
N SER A 45 4.01 4.44 6.09
CA SER A 45 5.07 5.36 6.51
C SER A 45 4.73 6.13 7.78
N GLU A 46 3.44 6.26 8.10
CA GLU A 46 2.93 6.98 9.27
C GLU A 46 1.75 6.24 9.91
N GLY A 47 1.61 6.43 11.23
CA GLY A 47 0.35 6.12 11.91
C GLY A 47 -0.12 4.66 11.84
N ARG A 48 0.76 3.68 11.95
CA ARG A 48 0.41 2.23 11.92
C ARG A 48 -0.79 1.88 12.79
N HIS A 49 -0.90 2.46 13.98
CA HIS A 49 -2.06 2.24 14.84
C HIS A 49 -3.37 2.76 14.22
N GLY A 50 -3.29 3.88 13.49
CA GLY A 50 -4.43 4.44 12.77
C GLY A 50 -4.89 3.54 11.62
N ILE A 51 -3.94 2.99 10.86
CA ILE A 51 -4.23 2.06 9.76
C ILE A 51 -4.88 0.77 10.30
N ARG A 52 -4.32 0.17 11.35
CA ARG A 52 -4.91 -1.03 11.98
C ARG A 52 -6.35 -0.80 12.42
N ARG A 53 -6.63 0.33 13.09
CA ARG A 53 -8.00 0.66 13.50
C ARG A 53 -8.97 0.78 12.30
N ARG A 54 -8.51 1.33 11.18
CA ARG A 54 -9.32 1.45 9.95
C ARG A 54 -9.59 0.08 9.34
N VAL A 55 -8.59 -0.79 9.28
CA VAL A 55 -8.73 -2.17 8.81
C VAL A 55 -9.69 -2.94 9.70
N ASP A 56 -9.54 -2.85 11.03
CA ASP A 56 -10.46 -3.48 11.98
C ASP A 56 -11.90 -2.99 11.83
N ALA A 57 -12.08 -1.67 11.63
CA ALA A 57 -13.39 -1.07 11.39
C ALA A 57 -14.01 -1.55 10.07
N TRP A 58 -13.20 -1.68 9.02
CA TRP A 58 -13.62 -2.20 7.73
C TRP A 58 -14.12 -3.64 7.85
N HIS A 59 -13.34 -4.53 8.49
CA HIS A 59 -13.72 -5.93 8.68
C HIS A 59 -15.02 -6.08 9.48
N ARG A 60 -15.21 -5.24 10.51
CA ARG A 60 -16.48 -5.22 11.27
C ARG A 60 -17.66 -4.79 10.40
N LYS A 61 -17.48 -3.74 9.57
CA LYS A 61 -18.53 -3.24 8.67
C LYS A 61 -18.99 -4.30 7.69
N PHE A 62 -18.03 -4.99 7.06
CA PHE A 62 -18.30 -6.00 6.03
C PHE A 62 -18.48 -7.42 6.60
N ARG A 63 -18.41 -7.60 7.93
CA ARG A 63 -18.55 -8.89 8.64
C ARG A 63 -17.58 -9.96 8.15
N VAL A 64 -16.39 -9.55 7.77
CA VAL A 64 -15.29 -10.44 7.35
C VAL A 64 -14.44 -10.80 8.57
N ALA A 65 -14.22 -12.07 8.80
CA ALA A 65 -13.38 -12.54 9.91
C ALA A 65 -11.90 -12.23 9.62
N LEU A 66 -11.23 -11.58 10.57
CA LEU A 66 -9.78 -11.44 10.58
C LEU A 66 -9.16 -12.67 11.20
N THR A 67 -8.66 -13.59 10.38
CA THR A 67 -7.83 -14.71 10.85
C THR A 67 -6.41 -14.55 10.30
N ARG A 68 -5.41 -15.14 10.98
CA ARG A 68 -4.02 -15.12 10.48
C ARG A 68 -3.88 -15.85 9.14
N GLU A 69 -4.75 -16.80 8.88
CA GLU A 69 -4.74 -17.67 7.69
C GLU A 69 -5.45 -17.06 6.48
N THR A 70 -6.31 -16.07 6.70
CA THR A 70 -7.12 -15.42 5.64
C THR A 70 -6.70 -13.98 5.35
N THR A 71 -5.63 -13.49 5.96
CA THR A 71 -5.18 -12.11 5.74
C THR A 71 -4.27 -12.02 4.53
N ASN A 72 -4.85 -11.62 3.39
CA ASN A 72 -4.10 -11.24 2.19
C ASN A 72 -3.64 -9.77 2.21
N LEU A 73 -3.69 -9.10 3.37
CA LEU A 73 -3.25 -7.72 3.56
C LEU A 73 -1.97 -7.70 4.40
N HIS A 74 -0.86 -7.44 3.75
CA HIS A 74 0.47 -7.42 4.34
C HIS A 74 0.94 -5.99 4.53
N PHE A 75 1.63 -5.71 5.64
CA PHE A 75 2.14 -4.37 5.94
C PHE A 75 3.66 -4.38 5.98
N SER A 76 4.27 -3.33 5.42
CA SER A 76 5.72 -3.13 5.55
C SER A 76 6.14 -3.09 7.03
N ARG A 77 7.30 -3.62 7.37
CA ARG A 77 7.79 -3.64 8.77
C ARG A 77 8.16 -2.26 9.29
N GLN A 78 8.69 -1.40 8.43
CA GLN A 78 9.13 -0.03 8.77
C GLN A 78 8.76 0.95 7.66
N GLY A 79 8.79 2.26 7.97
CA GLY A 79 8.74 3.30 6.97
C GLY A 79 9.94 3.14 6.02
N LEU A 80 9.67 3.07 4.73
CA LEU A 80 10.66 2.80 3.70
C LEU A 80 11.05 4.08 2.99
N ASN A 81 12.32 4.19 2.62
CA ASN A 81 12.78 5.16 1.66
C ASN A 81 12.81 4.49 0.27
N LEU A 82 11.85 4.85 -0.58
CA LEU A 82 11.74 4.29 -1.94
C LEU A 82 12.73 4.89 -2.95
N ARG A 83 13.67 5.74 -2.48
CA ARG A 83 14.83 6.20 -3.25
C ARG A 83 16.12 5.53 -2.81
N ASP A 84 16.10 4.82 -1.69
CA ASP A 84 17.26 4.08 -1.20
C ASP A 84 17.23 2.62 -1.65
N LYS A 85 18.21 2.23 -2.44
CA LYS A 85 18.31 0.87 -3.00
C LYS A 85 18.35 -0.22 -1.93
N SER A 86 18.99 0.02 -0.80
CA SER A 86 19.06 -0.97 0.28
C SER A 86 17.71 -1.19 0.95
N SER A 87 16.94 -0.12 1.16
CA SER A 87 15.55 -0.17 1.64
C SER A 87 14.64 -0.93 0.68
N ILE A 88 14.78 -0.67 -0.63
CA ILE A 88 13.99 -1.33 -1.68
C ILE A 88 14.30 -2.83 -1.71
N GLU A 89 15.57 -3.23 -1.72
CA GLU A 89 15.94 -4.66 -1.75
C GLU A 89 15.50 -5.41 -0.49
N ALA A 90 15.59 -4.80 0.68
CA ALA A 90 15.06 -5.38 1.92
C ALA A 90 13.55 -5.60 1.83
N MET A 91 12.81 -4.63 1.26
CA MET A 91 11.38 -4.74 1.03
C MET A 91 11.04 -5.81 0.00
N LYS A 92 11.74 -5.86 -1.14
CA LYS A 92 11.58 -6.90 -2.16
C LYS A 92 11.77 -8.29 -1.58
N SER A 93 12.75 -8.47 -0.69
CA SER A 93 12.97 -9.74 0.01
C SER A 93 11.77 -10.18 0.85
N ASP A 94 11.11 -9.25 1.54
CA ASP A 94 9.86 -9.55 2.25
C ASP A 94 8.71 -9.85 1.28
N MET A 95 8.60 -9.09 0.18
CA MET A 95 7.54 -9.26 -0.83
C MET A 95 7.64 -10.57 -1.61
N ARG A 96 8.86 -11.08 -1.88
CA ARG A 96 9.08 -12.37 -2.56
C ARG A 96 8.53 -13.58 -1.78
N LEU A 97 8.23 -13.40 -0.50
CA LEU A 97 7.56 -14.42 0.33
C LEU A 97 6.02 -14.40 0.17
N ILE A 98 5.50 -13.47 -0.62
CA ILE A 98 4.06 -13.26 -0.80
C ILE A 98 3.73 -13.54 -2.27
N GLU A 99 2.93 -14.57 -2.51
CA GLU A 99 2.47 -14.91 -3.85
C GLU A 99 1.32 -14.00 -4.31
N ASN A 100 1.15 -13.85 -5.61
CA ASN A 100 -0.02 -13.22 -6.23
C ASN A 100 -0.36 -11.83 -5.65
N ILE A 101 0.63 -10.94 -5.55
CA ILE A 101 0.40 -9.54 -5.17
C ILE A 101 -0.38 -8.84 -6.30
N LYS A 102 -1.52 -8.22 -5.96
CA LYS A 102 -2.39 -7.50 -6.90
C LYS A 102 -2.36 -5.99 -6.69
N LEU A 103 -1.91 -5.54 -5.54
CA LEU A 103 -1.81 -4.12 -5.24
C LEU A 103 -0.65 -3.84 -4.29
N ILE A 104 0.14 -2.84 -4.63
CA ILE A 104 1.11 -2.22 -3.73
C ILE A 104 0.61 -0.81 -3.41
N VAL A 105 0.42 -0.52 -2.13
CA VAL A 105 -0.01 0.80 -1.65
C VAL A 105 1.16 1.51 -0.98
N VAL A 106 1.39 2.78 -1.36
CA VAL A 106 2.37 3.66 -0.70
C VAL A 106 1.60 4.77 0.02
N ASP A 107 1.58 4.75 1.34
CA ASP A 107 0.87 5.74 2.17
C ASP A 107 1.82 6.31 3.24
N THR A 108 2.42 7.45 3.00
CA THR A 108 2.29 8.41 1.89
C THR A 108 3.58 8.58 1.12
N LEU A 109 3.48 9.18 -0.11
CA LEU A 109 4.65 9.52 -0.92
C LEU A 109 5.64 10.38 -0.13
N ALA A 110 5.20 11.48 0.46
CA ALA A 110 6.07 12.42 1.18
C ALA A 110 6.97 11.77 2.24
N ARG A 111 6.51 10.70 2.90
CA ARG A 111 7.28 9.98 3.93
C ARG A 111 8.17 8.88 3.38
N THR A 112 7.84 8.35 2.22
CA THR A 112 8.65 7.31 1.55
C THR A 112 9.68 7.92 0.59
N PHE A 113 9.63 9.23 0.37
CA PHE A 113 10.50 9.95 -0.56
C PHE A 113 11.95 10.12 -0.06
N GLY A 114 12.19 10.01 1.25
CA GLY A 114 13.54 9.89 1.80
C GLY A 114 14.40 11.15 1.77
N GLY A 115 13.80 12.33 1.95
CA GLY A 115 14.55 13.59 2.13
C GLY A 115 15.00 14.26 0.83
N GLY A 116 14.58 13.77 -0.35
CA GLY A 116 14.73 14.47 -1.63
C GLY A 116 13.73 15.61 -1.79
N ASN A 117 13.82 16.32 -2.88
CA ASN A 117 12.87 17.37 -3.27
C ASN A 117 11.82 16.78 -4.22
N GLU A 118 10.60 16.53 -3.70
CA GLU A 118 9.48 15.98 -4.48
C GLU A 118 9.02 16.88 -5.66
N ASN A 119 9.47 18.13 -5.68
CA ASN A 119 9.24 19.07 -6.81
C ASN A 119 10.40 19.06 -7.82
N ALA A 120 11.50 18.35 -7.54
CA ALA A 120 12.60 18.22 -8.49
C ALA A 120 12.32 17.08 -9.47
N PRO A 121 12.28 17.32 -10.79
CA PRO A 121 11.98 16.28 -11.80
C PRO A 121 12.89 15.05 -11.70
N GLN A 122 14.17 15.25 -11.37
CA GLN A 122 15.14 14.16 -11.25
C GLN A 122 14.81 13.25 -10.06
N ASP A 123 14.54 13.83 -8.90
CA ASP A 123 14.22 13.11 -7.67
C ASP A 123 12.89 12.34 -7.80
N MET A 124 11.90 12.99 -8.41
CA MET A 124 10.60 12.38 -8.68
C MET A 124 10.73 11.27 -9.73
N GLY A 125 11.55 11.46 -10.77
CA GLY A 125 11.81 10.43 -11.78
C GLY A 125 12.44 9.17 -11.19
N GLU A 126 13.41 9.31 -10.28
CA GLU A 126 14.01 8.19 -9.57
C GLU A 126 12.96 7.43 -8.72
N PHE A 127 12.13 8.15 -8.00
CA PHE A 127 11.06 7.56 -7.19
C PHE A 127 10.05 6.78 -8.07
N ILE A 128 9.63 7.36 -9.19
CA ILE A 128 8.69 6.72 -10.13
C ILE A 128 9.32 5.45 -10.72
N ASN A 129 10.57 5.52 -11.19
CA ASN A 129 11.27 4.36 -11.75
C ASN A 129 11.35 3.21 -10.73
N ASN A 130 11.66 3.50 -9.47
CA ASN A 130 11.69 2.51 -8.43
C ASN A 130 10.31 1.89 -8.15
N CYS A 131 9.24 2.69 -8.23
CA CYS A 131 7.87 2.16 -8.13
C CYS A 131 7.49 1.28 -9.33
N ASP A 132 7.91 1.67 -10.55
CA ASP A 132 7.67 0.89 -11.76
C ASP A 132 8.45 -0.44 -11.71
N ASP A 133 9.69 -0.45 -11.22
CA ASP A 133 10.47 -1.67 -11.01
C ASP A 133 9.77 -2.64 -10.03
N LEU A 134 9.16 -2.12 -8.97
CA LEU A 134 8.35 -2.92 -8.05
C LEU A 134 7.13 -3.53 -8.74
N MET A 135 6.41 -2.75 -9.56
CA MET A 135 5.24 -3.23 -10.29
C MET A 135 5.59 -4.28 -11.36
N HIS A 136 6.80 -4.23 -11.91
CA HIS A 136 7.27 -5.21 -12.90
C HIS A 136 7.74 -6.51 -12.28
N GLU A 137 8.22 -6.48 -11.03
CA GLU A 137 8.71 -7.67 -10.33
C GLU A 137 7.57 -8.46 -9.68
N PHE A 138 6.49 -7.80 -9.27
CA PHE A 138 5.38 -8.39 -8.51
C PHE A 138 4.01 -8.19 -9.17
#